data_2ec0719c1a6c52564eefafc63f3a4a39
#
_entry.id   2ec0719c1a6c52564eefafc63f3a4a39
#
_cell.length_a   1.000
_cell.length_b   1.000
_cell.length_c   1.000
_cell.angle_alpha   90.00
_cell.angle_beta   90.00
_cell.angle_gamma   90.00
#
_symmetry.space_group_name_H-M   'P 1'
#
loop_
_entity.id
_entity.type
_entity.pdbx_description
1 polymer ?
#
loop_
_entity_poly.entity_id
_entity_poly.type
_entity_poly.pdbx_seq_one_letter_code
_entity_poly.pdbx_strand_id
1 'polypeptide(L)'
;MVMAAPTSSKSSAPITSRKLAKLFTIHYSLMITLVGLGYDIHRFSETERPLWLGGVQVHPTKGLAGHSDADVLCHALADAILGAIGEPDIGYWFPPGDEGCKNICSLRIVEKAVELLQSQGGRVVNVDCALIAEAPKIMPFVQQMKETLAPILGVAPRRVGVKATTNEKLGALGRREGMAAFATVAVQVPDEE
;
A
#
# COMPACT_ATOMS: atom_id res chain seq x y z
N MET A 1 25.07 15.28 -78.78
CA MET A 1 24.75 13.95 -78.27
C MET A 1 24.46 14.14 -76.74
N VAL A 2 23.16 14.34 -76.42
CA VAL A 2 22.70 14.67 -75.08
C VAL A 2 22.01 13.42 -74.52
N MET A 3 22.55 12.83 -73.47
CA MET A 3 21.96 11.70 -72.78
C MET A 3 20.96 12.20 -71.74
N ALA A 4 19.72 11.77 -71.88
CA ALA A 4 18.65 12.01 -70.89
C ALA A 4 18.74 10.99 -69.75
N ALA A 5 18.64 11.46 -68.48
CA ALA A 5 18.56 10.63 -67.27
C ALA A 5 17.12 10.18 -67.07
N PRO A 6 16.89 8.96 -66.51
CA PRO A 6 15.55 8.50 -66.21
C PRO A 6 15.06 9.08 -64.87
N THR A 7 13.92 9.73 -64.91
CA THR A 7 13.15 10.16 -63.70
C THR A 7 12.34 8.99 -63.08
N SER A 8 12.78 8.47 -61.96
CA SER A 8 12.01 7.50 -61.21
C SER A 8 11.07 8.23 -60.22
N SER A 9 9.81 8.38 -60.58
CA SER A 9 8.75 8.83 -59.68
C SER A 9 8.26 7.66 -58.83
N LYS A 10 8.69 7.58 -57.55
CA LYS A 10 8.06 6.70 -56.59
C LYS A 10 6.74 7.32 -56.15
N SER A 11 5.64 6.77 -56.63
CA SER A 11 4.28 7.07 -56.16
C SER A 11 4.14 6.55 -54.74
N SER A 12 4.07 7.45 -53.75
CA SER A 12 3.65 7.13 -52.38
C SER A 12 2.12 6.98 -52.34
N ALA A 13 1.65 5.78 -52.15
CA ALA A 13 0.21 5.52 -51.98
C ALA A 13 -0.29 6.27 -50.73
N PRO A 14 -1.48 6.93 -50.78
CA PRO A 14 -2.04 7.63 -49.63
C PRO A 14 -2.38 6.63 -48.51
N ILE A 15 -1.90 6.92 -47.31
CA ILE A 15 -2.27 6.16 -46.09
C ILE A 15 -3.75 6.38 -45.89
N THR A 16 -4.56 5.33 -46.07
CA THR A 16 -6.02 5.40 -45.91
C THR A 16 -6.37 5.72 -44.45
N SER A 17 -7.38 6.57 -44.22
CA SER A 17 -7.88 7.00 -42.94
C SER A 17 -8.15 5.85 -41.95
N ARG A 18 -8.47 4.66 -42.45
CA ARG A 18 -8.64 3.42 -41.68
C ARG A 18 -7.34 2.88 -41.04
N LYS A 19 -6.18 3.15 -41.65
CA LYS A 19 -4.85 2.74 -41.14
C LYS A 19 -4.37 3.70 -40.06
N LEU A 20 -4.71 4.99 -40.18
CA LEU A 20 -4.48 5.99 -39.13
C LEU A 20 -5.35 5.78 -37.91
N ALA A 21 -6.62 5.37 -38.05
CA ALA A 21 -7.51 5.10 -36.93
C ALA A 21 -7.04 3.91 -36.09
N LYS A 22 -6.39 2.88 -36.67
CA LYS A 22 -5.82 1.75 -35.93
C LYS A 22 -4.52 2.09 -35.19
N LEU A 23 -3.80 3.15 -35.57
CA LEU A 23 -2.56 3.58 -34.91
C LEU A 23 -2.82 4.50 -33.69
N PHE A 24 -4.05 5.01 -33.51
CA PHE A 24 -4.42 5.94 -32.44
C PHE A 24 -5.57 5.48 -31.57
N THR A 25 -5.94 4.18 -31.59
CA THR A 25 -6.79 3.64 -30.52
C THR A 25 -5.92 3.43 -29.30
N ILE A 26 -5.53 4.53 -28.65
CA ILE A 26 -5.10 4.50 -27.26
C ILE A 26 -6.37 4.12 -26.50
N HIS A 27 -6.47 2.87 -26.06
CA HIS A 27 -7.46 2.47 -25.08
C HIS A 27 -7.07 3.20 -23.79
N TYR A 28 -7.62 4.39 -23.58
CA TYR A 28 -7.69 4.97 -22.25
C TYR A 28 -8.66 4.08 -21.46
N SER A 29 -8.14 3.06 -20.81
CA SER A 29 -8.93 2.42 -19.76
C SER A 29 -9.25 3.51 -18.73
N LEU A 30 -10.52 3.81 -18.55
CA LEU A 30 -10.96 4.75 -17.54
C LEU A 30 -10.47 4.22 -16.19
N MET A 31 -9.82 5.06 -15.42
CA MET A 31 -9.35 4.71 -14.08
C MET A 31 -10.32 5.28 -13.07
N ILE A 32 -10.88 4.43 -12.23
CA ILE A 32 -11.69 4.86 -11.08
C ILE A 32 -10.84 4.90 -9.81
N THR A 33 -11.24 5.76 -8.88
CA THR A 33 -10.60 5.82 -7.56
C THR A 33 -11.48 5.14 -6.53
N LEU A 34 -10.93 4.13 -5.88
CA LEU A 34 -11.55 3.42 -4.77
C LEU A 34 -10.86 3.80 -3.46
N VAL A 35 -11.60 3.68 -2.35
CA VAL A 35 -11.10 4.01 -1.00
C VAL A 35 -11.30 2.80 -0.11
N GLY A 36 -10.27 2.45 0.64
CA GLY A 36 -10.32 1.41 1.67
C GLY A 36 -10.04 1.98 3.05
N LEU A 37 -10.60 1.32 4.06
CA LEU A 37 -10.36 1.56 5.48
C LEU A 37 -9.91 0.25 6.12
N GLY A 38 -8.81 0.29 6.88
CA GLY A 38 -8.34 -0.80 7.72
C GLY A 38 -8.23 -0.34 9.18
N TYR A 39 -8.41 -1.27 10.07
CA TYR A 39 -8.27 -1.10 11.51
C TYR A 39 -7.60 -2.33 12.09
N ASP A 40 -6.63 -2.13 12.96
CA ASP A 40 -6.04 -3.22 13.75
C ASP A 40 -5.74 -2.75 15.17
N ILE A 41 -5.73 -3.69 16.11
CA ILE A 41 -5.43 -3.46 17.53
C ILE A 41 -4.68 -4.64 18.12
N HIS A 42 -3.58 -4.35 18.80
CA HIS A 42 -2.80 -5.33 19.52
C HIS A 42 -2.55 -4.89 20.96
N ARG A 43 -2.61 -5.85 21.90
CA ARG A 43 -2.15 -5.63 23.28
C ARG A 43 -0.62 -5.61 23.34
N PHE A 44 -0.05 -4.97 24.34
CA PHE A 44 1.38 -5.14 24.63
C PHE A 44 1.69 -6.57 25.03
N SER A 45 2.85 -7.05 24.60
CA SER A 45 3.34 -8.38 24.96
C SER A 45 3.70 -8.45 26.45
N GLU A 46 3.42 -9.57 27.07
CA GLU A 46 3.86 -9.88 28.44
C GLU A 46 5.34 -10.26 28.50
N THR A 47 5.91 -10.66 27.34
CA THR A 47 7.33 -10.99 27.19
C THR A 47 8.04 -9.89 26.41
N GLU A 48 9.34 -9.76 26.64
CA GLU A 48 10.16 -8.81 25.89
C GLU A 48 10.20 -9.19 24.42
N ARG A 49 9.85 -8.24 23.57
CA ARG A 49 9.98 -8.31 22.11
C ARG A 49 10.06 -6.90 21.53
N PRO A 50 10.65 -6.74 20.33
CA PRO A 50 10.71 -5.43 19.68
C PRO A 50 9.32 -4.88 19.35
N LEU A 51 9.14 -3.58 19.43
CA LEU A 51 7.99 -2.86 18.90
C LEU A 51 8.30 -2.41 17.48
N TRP A 52 7.57 -2.96 16.53
CA TRP A 52 7.61 -2.57 15.13
C TRP A 52 6.37 -1.77 14.79
N LEU A 53 6.54 -0.63 14.09
CA LEU A 53 5.45 0.20 13.57
C LEU A 53 5.87 0.78 12.21
N GLY A 54 5.08 0.50 11.17
CA GLY A 54 5.39 0.91 9.81
C GLY A 54 6.74 0.37 9.30
N GLY A 55 7.12 -0.83 9.73
CA GLY A 55 8.39 -1.47 9.40
C GLY A 55 9.61 -0.88 10.13
N VAL A 56 9.39 -0.03 11.12
CA VAL A 56 10.47 0.63 11.90
C VAL A 56 10.46 0.11 13.34
N GLN A 57 11.62 -0.26 13.86
CA GLN A 57 11.76 -0.63 15.26
C GLN A 57 11.73 0.62 16.15
N VAL A 58 10.61 0.80 16.86
CA VAL A 58 10.36 1.97 17.73
C VAL A 58 10.85 1.74 19.15
N HIS A 59 10.81 0.51 19.62
CA HIS A 59 11.33 0.14 20.95
C HIS A 59 11.92 -1.27 20.94
N PRO A 60 13.03 -1.53 21.65
CA PRO A 60 13.70 -2.83 21.58
C PRO A 60 12.97 -3.97 22.31
N THR A 61 12.19 -3.67 23.39
CA THR A 61 11.66 -4.69 24.30
C THR A 61 10.18 -4.57 24.65
N LYS A 62 9.52 -3.46 24.29
CA LYS A 62 8.10 -3.21 24.62
C LYS A 62 7.21 -3.33 23.38
N GLY A 63 7.22 -4.49 22.74
CA GLY A 63 6.45 -4.76 21.53
C GLY A 63 5.03 -5.23 21.80
N LEU A 64 4.28 -5.37 20.72
CA LEU A 64 2.90 -5.84 20.72
C LEU A 64 2.84 -7.36 20.62
N ALA A 65 1.82 -7.97 21.19
CA ALA A 65 1.57 -9.40 21.11
C ALA A 65 0.93 -9.75 19.75
N GLY A 66 1.42 -10.82 19.10
CA GLY A 66 0.88 -11.30 17.82
C GLY A 66 1.70 -12.46 17.27
N HIS A 67 1.20 -13.11 16.23
CA HIS A 67 1.86 -14.23 15.54
C HIS A 67 2.99 -13.76 14.61
N SER A 68 2.86 -12.55 14.05
CA SER A 68 3.87 -11.84 13.26
C SER A 68 4.78 -10.99 14.16
N ASP A 69 5.45 -9.98 13.59
CA ASP A 69 6.09 -8.90 14.35
C ASP A 69 5.07 -7.97 15.05
N ALA A 70 3.77 -8.16 14.80
CA ALA A 70 2.62 -7.41 15.34
C ALA A 70 2.68 -5.90 15.07
N ASP A 71 3.16 -5.52 13.87
CA ASP A 71 3.11 -4.14 13.39
C ASP A 71 1.66 -3.74 13.05
N VAL A 72 0.98 -3.19 14.04
CA VAL A 72 -0.44 -2.79 13.95
C VAL A 72 -0.71 -1.78 12.83
N LEU A 73 0.29 -0.94 12.47
CA LEU A 73 0.15 0.02 11.38
C LEU A 73 0.19 -0.67 10.02
N CYS A 74 1.13 -1.61 9.82
CA CYS A 74 1.22 -2.39 8.59
C CYS A 74 -0.01 -3.28 8.38
N HIS A 75 -0.56 -3.88 9.45
CA HIS A 75 -1.78 -4.68 9.37
C HIS A 75 -2.97 -3.84 8.93
N ALA A 76 -3.23 -2.72 9.62
CA ALA A 76 -4.31 -1.80 9.23
C ALA A 76 -4.14 -1.29 7.79
N LEU A 77 -2.90 -0.99 7.36
CA LEU A 77 -2.62 -0.53 6.01
C LEU A 77 -2.90 -1.62 4.96
N ALA A 78 -2.49 -2.85 5.22
CA ALA A 78 -2.75 -3.97 4.32
C ALA A 78 -4.26 -4.23 4.16
N ASP A 79 -5.01 -4.23 5.27
CA ASP A 79 -6.47 -4.37 5.24
C ASP A 79 -7.16 -3.22 4.51
N ALA A 80 -6.64 -2.00 4.63
CA ALA A 80 -7.16 -0.87 3.85
C ALA A 80 -6.99 -1.10 2.33
N ILE A 81 -5.82 -1.61 1.90
CA ILE A 81 -5.56 -1.88 0.49
C ILE A 81 -6.45 -3.02 -0.01
N LEU A 82 -6.52 -4.12 0.72
CA LEU A 82 -7.36 -5.28 0.39
C LEU A 82 -8.84 -4.89 0.31
N GLY A 83 -9.34 -4.18 1.31
CA GLY A 83 -10.73 -3.72 1.34
C GLY A 83 -11.08 -2.77 0.19
N ALA A 84 -10.13 -1.91 -0.26
CA ALA A 84 -10.35 -1.03 -1.41
C ALA A 84 -10.62 -1.79 -2.71
N ILE A 85 -10.08 -3.00 -2.86
CA ILE A 85 -10.23 -3.84 -4.07
C ILE A 85 -11.17 -5.03 -3.86
N GLY A 86 -11.93 -5.06 -2.77
CA GLY A 86 -12.91 -6.11 -2.48
C GLY A 86 -12.31 -7.46 -2.09
N GLU A 87 -11.02 -7.51 -1.73
CA GLU A 87 -10.36 -8.73 -1.25
C GLU A 87 -10.66 -8.98 0.25
N PRO A 88 -10.58 -10.25 0.70
CA PRO A 88 -10.64 -10.59 2.12
C PRO A 88 -9.50 -9.95 2.92
N ASP A 89 -9.67 -9.91 4.25
CA ASP A 89 -8.68 -9.37 5.19
C ASP A 89 -7.35 -10.17 5.24
N ILE A 90 -6.37 -9.62 5.97
CA ILE A 90 -5.05 -10.27 6.13
C ILE A 90 -5.13 -11.65 6.76
N GLY A 91 -6.16 -11.96 7.56
CA GLY A 91 -6.33 -13.27 8.19
C GLY A 91 -6.64 -14.38 7.19
N TYR A 92 -7.22 -14.07 6.04
CA TYR A 92 -7.41 -15.00 4.93
C TYR A 92 -6.07 -15.33 4.24
N TRP A 93 -5.25 -14.32 3.98
CA TRP A 93 -3.98 -14.45 3.26
C TRP A 93 -2.83 -14.95 4.15
N PHE A 94 -2.89 -14.68 5.44
CA PHE A 94 -1.92 -15.03 6.47
C PHE A 94 -2.63 -15.64 7.68
N PRO A 95 -3.21 -16.85 7.56
CA PRO A 95 -4.05 -17.41 8.60
C PRO A 95 -3.28 -17.63 9.90
N PRO A 96 -3.86 -17.25 11.05
CA PRO A 96 -3.30 -17.56 12.35
C PRO A 96 -3.09 -19.07 12.50
N GLY A 97 -1.88 -19.49 12.88
CA GLY A 97 -1.54 -20.91 13.04
C GLY A 97 -0.80 -21.54 11.86
N ASP A 98 -0.66 -20.84 10.74
CA ASP A 98 0.25 -21.26 9.67
C ASP A 98 1.71 -21.01 10.12
N GLU A 99 2.49 -22.09 10.23
CA GLU A 99 3.92 -22.02 10.60
C GLU A 99 4.73 -21.14 9.65
N GLY A 100 4.33 -21.02 8.36
CA GLY A 100 4.94 -20.13 7.37
C GLY A 100 4.73 -18.64 7.67
N CYS A 101 3.72 -18.32 8.47
CA CYS A 101 3.38 -16.94 8.86
C CYS A 101 3.97 -16.55 10.23
N LYS A 102 4.57 -17.49 10.95
CA LYS A 102 5.14 -17.25 12.28
C LYS A 102 6.32 -16.28 12.21
N ASN A 103 6.24 -15.20 13.00
CA ASN A 103 7.24 -14.13 13.02
C ASN A 103 7.47 -13.44 11.66
N ILE A 104 6.50 -13.51 10.75
CA ILE A 104 6.60 -12.80 9.48
C ILE A 104 6.76 -11.30 9.72
N CYS A 105 7.61 -10.66 8.93
CA CYS A 105 7.71 -9.21 8.89
C CYS A 105 6.45 -8.65 8.23
N SER A 106 5.72 -7.76 8.90
CA SER A 106 4.44 -7.22 8.42
C SER A 106 4.58 -6.37 7.15
N LEU A 107 5.78 -5.93 6.77
CA LEU A 107 6.02 -5.34 5.45
C LEU A 107 5.68 -6.33 4.32
N ARG A 108 5.90 -7.65 4.53
CA ARG A 108 5.51 -8.70 3.56
C ARG A 108 3.99 -8.81 3.39
N ILE A 109 3.24 -8.49 4.45
CA ILE A 109 1.77 -8.45 4.40
C ILE A 109 1.33 -7.26 3.54
N VAL A 110 1.96 -6.09 3.71
CA VAL A 110 1.70 -4.91 2.87
C VAL A 110 2.11 -5.17 1.41
N GLU A 111 3.28 -5.78 1.17
CA GLU A 111 3.74 -6.16 -0.17
C GLU A 111 2.70 -7.05 -0.87
N LYS A 112 2.16 -8.06 -0.16
CA LYS A 112 1.12 -8.95 -0.71
C LYS A 112 -0.16 -8.20 -1.08
N ALA A 113 -0.63 -7.28 -0.24
CA ALA A 113 -1.80 -6.46 -0.53
C ALA A 113 -1.58 -5.58 -1.79
N VAL A 114 -0.38 -5.00 -1.93
CA VAL A 114 0.00 -4.22 -3.12
C VAL A 114 0.12 -5.11 -4.37
N GLU A 115 0.67 -6.33 -4.27
CA GLU A 115 0.71 -7.29 -5.38
C GLU A 115 -0.70 -7.62 -5.89
N LEU A 116 -1.67 -7.85 -4.99
CA LEU A 116 -3.05 -8.12 -5.36
C LEU A 116 -3.69 -6.92 -6.06
N LEU A 117 -3.50 -5.70 -5.55
CA LEU A 117 -3.93 -4.48 -6.21
C LEU A 117 -3.32 -4.36 -7.62
N GLN A 118 -2.02 -4.61 -7.76
CA GLN A 118 -1.32 -4.55 -9.06
C GLN A 118 -1.80 -5.62 -10.02
N SER A 119 -2.17 -6.81 -9.54
CA SER A 119 -2.72 -7.89 -10.38
C SER A 119 -4.06 -7.51 -11.02
N GLN A 120 -4.81 -6.58 -10.40
CA GLN A 120 -6.02 -5.96 -10.95
C GLN A 120 -5.72 -4.70 -11.78
N GLY A 121 -4.47 -4.47 -12.18
CA GLY A 121 -4.05 -3.27 -12.93
C GLY A 121 -4.06 -1.98 -12.09
N GLY A 122 -4.20 -2.10 -10.78
CA GLY A 122 -4.35 -0.98 -9.85
C GLY A 122 -3.02 -0.44 -9.33
N ARG A 123 -3.11 0.72 -8.69
CA ARG A 123 -1.99 1.38 -8.00
C ARG A 123 -2.46 2.18 -6.81
N VAL A 124 -1.61 2.32 -5.82
CA VAL A 124 -1.85 3.23 -4.69
C VAL A 124 -1.70 4.69 -5.14
N VAL A 125 -2.60 5.54 -4.68
CA VAL A 125 -2.54 7.01 -4.89
C VAL A 125 -1.94 7.70 -3.69
N ASN A 126 -2.50 7.46 -2.51
CA ASN A 126 -1.98 7.90 -1.23
C ASN A 126 -2.52 7.04 -0.09
N VAL A 127 -1.88 7.11 1.06
CA VAL A 127 -2.34 6.51 2.31
C VAL A 127 -2.31 7.54 3.43
N ASP A 128 -3.17 7.36 4.42
CA ASP A 128 -3.17 8.14 5.67
C ASP A 128 -3.42 7.20 6.85
N CYS A 129 -2.45 7.13 7.75
CA CYS A 129 -2.48 6.26 8.92
C CYS A 129 -2.54 7.08 10.21
N ALA A 130 -3.37 6.64 11.15
CA ALA A 130 -3.49 7.21 12.47
C ALA A 130 -3.21 6.14 13.53
N LEU A 131 -2.12 6.28 14.27
CA LEU A 131 -1.79 5.44 15.42
C LEU A 131 -2.42 6.01 16.69
N ILE A 132 -3.01 5.15 17.50
CA ILE A 132 -3.55 5.49 18.80
C ILE A 132 -2.69 4.80 19.86
N ALA A 133 -1.91 5.61 20.57
CA ALA A 133 -0.93 5.12 21.54
C ALA A 133 -0.62 6.17 22.62
N GLU A 134 -0.67 5.77 23.88
CA GLU A 134 -0.25 6.63 25.01
C GLU A 134 1.29 6.72 25.11
N ALA A 135 1.99 5.68 24.70
CA ALA A 135 3.45 5.58 24.68
C ALA A 135 3.90 4.43 23.76
N PRO A 136 5.13 4.49 23.20
CA PRO A 136 6.11 5.59 23.25
C PRO A 136 5.71 6.78 22.37
N LYS A 137 6.51 7.86 22.34
CA LYS A 137 6.35 8.95 21.38
C LYS A 137 6.67 8.46 19.98
N ILE A 138 5.72 8.57 19.05
CA ILE A 138 5.83 8.06 17.68
C ILE A 138 6.49 9.07 16.73
N MET A 139 6.29 10.37 16.96
CA MET A 139 6.77 11.44 16.08
C MET A 139 8.23 11.33 15.62
N PRO A 140 9.20 10.92 16.45
CA PRO A 140 10.60 10.80 16.00
C PRO A 140 10.81 9.76 14.89
N PHE A 141 9.91 8.79 14.74
CA PHE A 141 10.03 7.67 13.80
C PHE A 141 9.17 7.84 12.53
N VAL A 142 8.27 8.84 12.51
CA VAL A 142 7.31 9.03 11.42
C VAL A 142 8.00 9.18 10.07
N GLN A 143 9.07 9.95 9.98
CA GLN A 143 9.76 10.15 8.70
C GLN A 143 10.36 8.83 8.18
N GLN A 144 10.96 8.03 9.05
CA GLN A 144 11.52 6.73 8.68
C GLN A 144 10.42 5.74 8.26
N MET A 145 9.25 5.72 8.96
CA MET A 145 8.09 4.90 8.55
C MET A 145 7.63 5.25 7.14
N LYS A 146 7.51 6.55 6.83
CA LYS A 146 7.13 7.01 5.49
C LYS A 146 8.13 6.58 4.42
N GLU A 147 9.41 6.67 4.70
CA GLU A 147 10.49 6.26 3.80
C GLU A 147 10.55 4.73 3.61
N THR A 148 10.18 3.96 4.64
CA THR A 148 10.10 2.50 4.58
C THR A 148 8.89 2.03 3.78
N LEU A 149 7.71 2.62 3.99
CA LEU A 149 6.47 2.22 3.34
C LEU A 149 6.35 2.70 1.89
N ALA A 150 6.86 3.90 1.58
CA ALA A 150 6.68 4.54 0.27
C ALA A 150 7.15 3.69 -0.92
N PRO A 151 8.34 3.04 -0.91
CA PRO A 151 8.77 2.18 -2.01
C PRO A 151 7.89 0.95 -2.20
N ILE A 152 7.39 0.34 -1.12
CA ILE A 152 6.47 -0.82 -1.19
C ILE A 152 5.15 -0.40 -1.83
N LEU A 153 4.63 0.75 -1.46
CA LEU A 153 3.39 1.32 -1.99
C LEU A 153 3.54 1.90 -3.42
N GLY A 154 4.77 2.01 -3.93
CA GLY A 154 5.03 2.63 -5.23
C GLY A 154 4.71 4.12 -5.29
N VAL A 155 4.81 4.85 -4.17
CA VAL A 155 4.49 6.28 -4.07
C VAL A 155 5.66 7.09 -3.50
N ALA A 156 5.62 8.41 -3.70
CA ALA A 156 6.59 9.27 -3.01
C ALA A 156 6.28 9.37 -1.50
N PRO A 157 7.27 9.52 -0.60
CA PRO A 157 7.05 9.58 0.86
C PRO A 157 6.04 10.66 1.31
N ARG A 158 5.89 11.76 0.57
CA ARG A 158 4.88 12.81 0.83
C ARG A 158 3.43 12.34 0.69
N ARG A 159 3.20 11.18 0.02
CA ARG A 159 1.87 10.56 -0.15
C ARG A 159 1.58 9.50 0.92
N VAL A 160 2.49 9.31 1.85
CA VAL A 160 2.30 8.46 3.03
C VAL A 160 2.08 9.36 4.23
N GLY A 161 0.85 9.47 4.69
CA GLY A 161 0.48 10.14 5.94
C GLY A 161 0.67 9.18 7.11
N VAL A 162 1.38 9.60 8.16
CA VAL A 162 1.46 8.91 9.45
C VAL A 162 1.35 9.95 10.55
N LYS A 163 0.35 9.79 11.39
CA LYS A 163 0.11 10.63 12.56
C LYS A 163 -0.21 9.77 13.77
N ALA A 164 0.00 10.28 14.95
CA ALA A 164 -0.29 9.58 16.20
C ALA A 164 -1.08 10.49 17.15
N THR A 165 -1.98 9.88 17.90
CA THR A 165 -2.74 10.52 18.95
C THR A 165 -2.78 9.64 20.20
N THR A 166 -3.12 10.20 21.34
CA THR A 166 -3.46 9.44 22.54
C THR A 166 -4.95 9.08 22.53
N ASN A 167 -5.36 8.20 23.43
CA ASN A 167 -6.78 7.94 23.72
C ASN A 167 -7.27 8.73 24.94
N GLU A 168 -6.58 9.82 25.29
CA GLU A 168 -6.87 10.71 26.41
C GLU A 168 -7.10 9.95 27.73
N LYS A 169 -6.33 8.90 27.95
CA LYS A 169 -6.42 7.96 29.10
C LYS A 169 -7.76 7.21 29.20
N LEU A 170 -8.58 7.21 28.16
CA LEU A 170 -9.86 6.50 28.13
C LEU A 170 -9.69 5.06 27.62
N GLY A 171 -10.42 4.13 28.21
CA GLY A 171 -10.46 2.72 27.81
C GLY A 171 -9.12 1.98 27.95
N ALA A 172 -9.00 0.83 27.29
CA ALA A 172 -7.83 -0.04 27.33
C ALA A 172 -6.58 0.65 26.75
N LEU A 173 -6.73 1.34 25.63
CA LEU A 173 -5.62 2.09 25.00
C LEU A 173 -5.13 3.20 25.91
N GLY A 174 -6.05 3.94 26.56
CA GLY A 174 -5.71 4.98 27.50
C GLY A 174 -5.05 4.47 28.79
N ARG A 175 -5.30 3.22 29.18
CA ARG A 175 -4.60 2.53 30.28
C ARG A 175 -3.28 1.90 29.85
N ARG A 176 -2.86 2.09 28.57
CA ARG A 176 -1.62 1.53 27.99
C ARG A 176 -1.62 0.01 27.91
N GLU A 177 -2.76 -0.61 27.65
CA GLU A 177 -2.86 -2.06 27.52
C GLU A 177 -2.47 -2.53 26.10
N GLY A 178 -2.43 -1.62 25.13
CA GLY A 178 -2.08 -1.90 23.73
C GLY A 178 -2.00 -0.65 22.88
N MET A 179 -1.98 -0.86 21.56
CA MET A 179 -2.04 0.17 20.54
C MET A 179 -3.06 -0.21 19.47
N ALA A 180 -3.61 0.79 18.80
CA ALA A 180 -4.45 0.60 17.63
C ALA A 180 -3.97 1.46 16.47
N ALA A 181 -4.31 1.07 15.24
CA ALA A 181 -4.09 1.85 14.04
C ALA A 181 -5.34 1.86 13.18
N PHE A 182 -5.60 3.01 12.57
CA PHE A 182 -6.46 3.15 11.41
C PHE A 182 -5.60 3.47 10.20
N ALA A 183 -5.97 2.93 9.05
CA ALA A 183 -5.40 3.32 7.79
C ALA A 183 -6.51 3.55 6.78
N THR A 184 -6.37 4.59 5.97
CA THR A 184 -7.16 4.80 4.77
C THR A 184 -6.24 4.82 3.57
N VAL A 185 -6.70 4.25 2.47
CA VAL A 185 -5.98 4.26 1.20
C VAL A 185 -6.89 4.73 0.09
N ALA A 186 -6.36 5.54 -0.81
CA ALA A 186 -6.95 5.76 -2.12
C ALA A 186 -6.13 4.96 -3.14
N VAL A 187 -6.82 4.15 -3.94
CA VAL A 187 -6.25 3.39 -5.05
C VAL A 187 -6.92 3.77 -6.36
N GLN A 188 -6.22 3.60 -7.46
CA GLN A 188 -6.81 3.66 -8.80
C GLN A 188 -6.75 2.28 -9.43
N VAL A 189 -7.86 1.86 -10.02
CA VAL A 189 -7.99 0.61 -10.78
C VAL A 189 -8.66 0.91 -12.12
N PRO A 190 -8.46 0.07 -13.17
CA PRO A 190 -9.24 0.16 -14.38
C PRO A 190 -10.72 0.02 -14.08
N ASP A 191 -11.57 0.81 -14.76
CA ASP A 191 -13.02 0.66 -14.73
C ASP A 191 -13.39 -0.51 -15.64
N GLU A 192 -13.72 -1.63 -15.03
CA GLU A 192 -14.17 -2.84 -15.74
C GLU A 192 -15.71 -2.81 -15.84
N GLU A 193 -16.26 -1.98 -16.75
CA GLU A 193 -17.66 -2.12 -17.21
C GLU A 193 -17.78 -3.09 -18.39
#